data_f86811cc9706997e90a4d1520590db19
#
_entry.id   f86811cc9706997e90a4d1520590db19
#
_cell.length_a   1.000
_cell.length_b   1.000
_cell.length_c   1.000
_cell.angle_alpha   90.00
_cell.angle_beta   90.00
_cell.angle_gamma   90.00
#
_symmetry.space_group_name_H-M   'P 1'
#
loop_
_entity.id
_entity.type
_entity.pdbx_description
1 polymer ?
#
loop_
_entity_poly.entity_id
_entity_poly.type
_entity_poly.pdbx_seq_one_letter_code
_entity_poly.pdbx_strand_id
1 'polypeptide(L)'
;MDKDFDTLIKNLPQDKMEKLLKKYAGKDEKLREEILSNPSFKDPSFNDLALKEWQRRIDDAIEEDLAGDIDDYYASKTVNWDTTISILTDAVMDLMKRGQAKDAAILIDETEDKTIDASSVEYEEGEYCEIYVEYNCSPEDFDKLRYLARSEDKEARKEFFEDCRKEAAEGNLKDVWLKNYTSPEERTIQLQTVLSCIKKSKSKRKPIPYGYLKKAFELLVSLDNRKGLKEFFEKNSTDRDLRERMVKWCLEHKEEDYAQKILLEDVRNGGSIQSSDELIKILRRKNERDLLKEELLRRVQDNLKPEFTFFSELRELLPEAQWKSVVAVSYTHLTLPT
;
A
#
# COMPACT_ATOMS: atom_id res chain seq x y z
N MET A 1 10.69 -46.79 5.61
CA MET A 1 11.66 -46.43 4.59
C MET A 1 12.59 -47.63 4.40
N ASP A 2 12.71 -48.09 3.21
CA ASP A 2 13.35 -49.38 2.86
C ASP A 2 14.87 -49.24 2.97
N LYS A 3 15.52 -49.97 3.90
CA LYS A 3 16.98 -49.91 4.11
C LYS A 3 17.77 -50.24 2.82
N ASP A 4 17.16 -51.01 1.93
CA ASP A 4 17.75 -51.35 0.63
C ASP A 4 17.76 -50.16 -0.34
N PHE A 5 16.74 -49.28 -0.28
CA PHE A 5 16.66 -48.11 -1.12
C PHE A 5 17.70 -47.04 -0.72
N ASP A 6 17.86 -46.80 0.59
CA ASP A 6 18.88 -45.86 1.11
C ASP A 6 20.30 -46.34 0.78
N THR A 7 20.52 -47.65 0.78
CA THR A 7 21.81 -48.25 0.43
C THR A 7 22.09 -48.15 -1.09
N LEU A 8 21.06 -48.32 -1.90
CA LEU A 8 21.13 -48.12 -3.35
C LEU A 8 21.44 -46.65 -3.73
N ILE A 9 20.78 -45.68 -3.12
CA ILE A 9 21.01 -44.25 -3.37
C ILE A 9 22.43 -43.85 -2.99
N LYS A 10 22.93 -44.32 -1.81
CA LYS A 10 24.31 -44.01 -1.36
C LYS A 10 25.40 -44.59 -2.27
N ASN A 11 25.10 -45.67 -2.98
CA ASN A 11 26.03 -46.35 -3.86
C ASN A 11 25.83 -46.02 -5.36
N LEU A 12 24.88 -45.13 -5.68
CA LEU A 12 24.63 -44.71 -7.05
C LEU A 12 25.80 -43.81 -7.54
N PRO A 13 26.43 -44.13 -8.71
CA PRO A 13 27.43 -43.25 -9.31
C PRO A 13 26.83 -41.86 -9.58
N GLN A 14 27.62 -40.80 -9.34
CA GLN A 14 27.18 -39.40 -9.40
C GLN A 14 26.59 -39.04 -10.77
N ASP A 15 27.16 -39.54 -11.85
CA ASP A 15 26.67 -39.34 -13.23
C ASP A 15 25.27 -39.95 -13.47
N LYS A 16 24.97 -41.10 -12.81
CA LYS A 16 23.64 -41.71 -12.88
C LYS A 16 22.63 -40.97 -12.02
N MET A 17 23.05 -40.46 -10.84
CA MET A 17 22.19 -39.66 -9.97
C MET A 17 21.79 -38.36 -10.67
N GLU A 18 22.75 -37.69 -11.30
CA GLU A 18 22.49 -36.47 -12.08
C GLU A 18 21.51 -36.72 -13.23
N LYS A 19 21.67 -37.81 -13.99
CA LYS A 19 20.73 -38.17 -15.07
C LYS A 19 19.31 -38.46 -14.54
N LEU A 20 19.21 -39.13 -13.39
CA LEU A 20 17.93 -39.41 -12.77
C LEU A 20 17.26 -38.11 -12.27
N LEU A 21 17.99 -37.24 -11.59
CA LEU A 21 17.49 -35.94 -11.13
C LEU A 21 17.03 -35.07 -12.31
N LYS A 22 17.82 -34.91 -13.36
CA LYS A 22 17.43 -34.20 -14.58
C LYS A 22 16.18 -34.79 -15.24
N LYS A 23 16.05 -36.13 -15.26
CA LYS A 23 14.89 -36.80 -15.85
C LYS A 23 13.59 -36.60 -15.04
N TYR A 24 13.68 -36.65 -13.73
CA TYR A 24 12.50 -36.59 -12.87
C TYR A 24 12.14 -35.16 -12.46
N ALA A 25 13.11 -34.32 -12.13
CA ALA A 25 12.88 -32.92 -11.85
C ALA A 25 12.42 -32.12 -13.09
N GLY A 26 12.81 -32.56 -14.31
CA GLY A 26 12.30 -31.99 -15.55
C GLY A 26 10.83 -32.33 -15.86
N LYS A 27 10.20 -33.22 -15.05
CA LYS A 27 8.81 -33.66 -15.22
C LYS A 27 7.92 -33.37 -14.01
N ASP A 28 8.51 -33.07 -12.86
CA ASP A 28 7.83 -32.84 -11.59
C ASP A 28 8.28 -31.50 -11.02
N GLU A 29 7.42 -30.52 -11.18
CA GLU A 29 7.66 -29.14 -10.79
C GLU A 29 7.86 -29.01 -9.27
N LYS A 30 7.12 -29.81 -8.47
CA LYS A 30 7.28 -29.81 -7.01
C LYS A 30 8.64 -30.35 -6.56
N LEU A 31 9.09 -31.43 -7.20
CA LEU A 31 10.44 -31.99 -6.94
C LEU A 31 11.53 -31.00 -7.35
N ARG A 32 11.31 -30.26 -8.42
CA ARG A 32 12.21 -29.22 -8.91
C ARG A 32 12.30 -28.07 -7.92
N GLU A 33 11.17 -27.56 -7.42
CA GLU A 33 11.10 -26.54 -6.39
C GLU A 33 11.77 -26.99 -5.09
N GLU A 34 11.56 -28.22 -4.65
CA GLU A 34 12.17 -28.78 -3.45
C GLU A 34 13.70 -28.88 -3.59
N ILE A 35 14.21 -29.25 -4.76
CA ILE A 35 15.66 -29.26 -5.03
C ILE A 35 16.21 -27.83 -5.01
N LEU A 36 15.55 -26.87 -5.67
CA LEU A 36 15.99 -25.48 -5.75
C LEU A 36 15.91 -24.75 -4.41
N SER A 37 14.91 -25.06 -3.58
CA SER A 37 14.71 -24.44 -2.27
C SER A 37 15.58 -25.04 -1.15
N ASN A 38 16.31 -26.13 -1.41
CA ASN A 38 17.07 -26.82 -0.37
C ASN A 38 18.40 -26.08 -0.05
N PRO A 39 18.55 -25.55 1.18
CA PRO A 39 19.76 -24.80 1.55
C PRO A 39 21.04 -25.61 1.55
N SER A 40 20.97 -26.95 1.41
CA SER A 40 22.14 -27.83 1.29
C SER A 40 22.85 -27.74 -0.06
N PHE A 41 22.19 -27.17 -1.08
CA PHE A 41 22.76 -26.93 -2.40
C PHE A 41 23.41 -25.55 -2.52
N LYS A 42 24.27 -25.19 -1.58
CA LYS A 42 25.05 -23.93 -1.62
C LYS A 42 26.29 -23.98 -2.51
N ASP A 43 26.38 -24.93 -3.42
CA ASP A 43 27.47 -24.97 -4.39
C ASP A 43 27.29 -23.84 -5.41
N PRO A 44 28.33 -23.02 -5.69
CA PRO A 44 28.25 -21.93 -6.67
C PRO A 44 27.74 -22.35 -8.05
N SER A 45 28.00 -23.61 -8.48
CA SER A 45 27.45 -24.14 -9.74
C SER A 45 25.93 -24.28 -9.76
N PHE A 46 25.27 -24.40 -8.61
CA PHE A 46 23.82 -24.44 -8.50
C PHE A 46 23.20 -23.04 -8.46
N ASN A 47 23.96 -22.03 -8.08
CA ASN A 47 23.49 -20.66 -8.03
C ASN A 47 23.14 -20.14 -9.44
N ASP A 48 23.99 -20.40 -10.43
CA ASP A 48 23.75 -20.03 -11.83
C ASP A 48 22.52 -20.76 -12.41
N LEU A 49 22.31 -22.02 -12.01
CA LEU A 49 21.15 -22.79 -12.45
C LEU A 49 19.86 -22.26 -11.83
N ALA A 50 19.89 -21.89 -10.56
CA ALA A 50 18.75 -21.31 -9.88
C ALA A 50 18.37 -19.94 -10.50
N LEU A 51 19.35 -19.08 -10.77
CA LEU A 51 19.12 -17.79 -11.40
C LEU A 51 18.49 -17.94 -12.79
N LYS A 52 19.05 -18.84 -13.64
CA LYS A 52 18.50 -19.11 -14.98
C LYS A 52 17.07 -19.66 -14.94
N GLU A 53 16.76 -20.46 -13.93
CA GLU A 53 15.41 -20.98 -13.77
C GLU A 53 14.43 -19.89 -13.36
N TRP A 54 14.84 -19.00 -12.46
CA TRP A 54 14.02 -17.85 -12.10
C TRP A 54 13.83 -16.89 -13.28
N GLN A 55 14.88 -16.62 -14.06
CA GLN A 55 14.76 -15.83 -15.30
C GLN A 55 13.73 -16.43 -16.25
N ARG A 56 13.81 -17.76 -16.52
CA ARG A 56 12.83 -18.45 -17.37
C ARG A 56 11.40 -18.32 -16.83
N ARG A 57 11.17 -18.54 -15.53
CA ARG A 57 9.84 -18.44 -14.92
C ARG A 57 9.27 -17.04 -14.98
N ILE A 58 10.12 -16.03 -14.86
CA ILE A 58 9.72 -14.64 -15.01
C ILE A 58 9.36 -14.34 -16.47
N ASP A 59 10.14 -14.84 -17.44
CA ASP A 59 9.83 -14.69 -18.86
C ASP A 59 8.48 -15.36 -19.20
N ASP A 60 8.23 -16.58 -18.72
CA ASP A 60 6.95 -17.26 -18.86
C ASP A 60 5.79 -16.44 -18.24
N ALA A 61 6.01 -15.82 -17.08
CA ALA A 61 5.01 -14.99 -16.40
C ALA A 61 4.72 -13.67 -17.14
N ILE A 62 5.75 -13.05 -17.72
CA ILE A 62 5.59 -11.86 -18.57
C ILE A 62 4.72 -12.22 -19.79
N GLU A 63 4.98 -13.37 -20.43
CA GLU A 63 4.16 -13.85 -21.55
C GLU A 63 2.71 -14.13 -21.12
N GLU A 64 2.50 -14.72 -19.93
CA GLU A 64 1.18 -14.98 -19.37
C GLU A 64 0.41 -13.67 -19.09
N ASP A 65 1.03 -12.70 -18.42
CA ASP A 65 0.41 -11.40 -18.13
C ASP A 65 0.12 -10.62 -19.43
N LEU A 66 0.96 -10.76 -20.47
CA LEU A 66 0.74 -10.17 -21.79
C LEU A 66 -0.37 -10.87 -22.58
N ALA A 67 -0.60 -12.16 -22.39
CA ALA A 67 -1.62 -12.93 -23.10
C ALA A 67 -3.04 -12.68 -22.62
N GLY A 68 -3.22 -11.93 -21.52
CA GLY A 68 -4.53 -11.59 -20.94
C GLY A 68 -5.49 -11.00 -21.97
N ASP A 69 -6.79 -11.31 -21.83
CA ASP A 69 -7.86 -11.05 -22.80
C ASP A 69 -7.90 -9.58 -23.26
N ILE A 70 -7.91 -9.41 -24.58
CA ILE A 70 -8.22 -8.14 -25.23
C ILE A 70 -9.75 -8.07 -25.32
N ASP A 71 -10.38 -7.47 -24.33
CA ASP A 71 -11.80 -7.17 -24.42
C ASP A 71 -12.01 -5.87 -25.19
N ASP A 72 -12.66 -6.04 -26.35
CA ASP A 72 -13.45 -5.11 -27.14
C ASP A 72 -12.85 -3.79 -27.70
N TYR A 73 -13.07 -3.63 -28.93
CA TYR A 73 -13.20 -2.56 -29.96
C TYR A 73 -12.78 -1.09 -29.67
N TYR A 74 -12.56 -0.71 -28.43
CA TYR A 74 -11.98 0.56 -27.96
C TYR A 74 -10.96 0.34 -26.83
N ALA A 75 -10.39 -0.84 -26.74
CA ALA A 75 -9.68 -1.28 -25.56
C ALA A 75 -8.25 -0.72 -25.50
N SER A 76 -8.05 0.16 -24.55
CA SER A 76 -6.76 0.22 -23.89
C SER A 76 -6.55 -1.14 -23.20
N LYS A 77 -5.58 -1.93 -23.66
CA LYS A 77 -5.21 -3.17 -22.98
C LYS A 77 -4.48 -2.80 -21.70
N THR A 78 -5.13 -2.97 -20.56
CA THR A 78 -4.45 -2.85 -19.28
C THR A 78 -3.75 -4.16 -18.98
N VAL A 79 -2.43 -4.18 -19.07
CA VAL A 79 -1.64 -5.35 -18.65
C VAL A 79 -1.50 -5.32 -17.14
N ASN A 80 -1.97 -6.37 -16.48
CA ASN A 80 -1.77 -6.55 -15.04
C ASN A 80 -0.55 -7.46 -14.82
N TRP A 81 0.50 -6.91 -14.20
CA TRP A 81 1.76 -7.59 -13.93
C TRP A 81 1.76 -8.40 -12.61
N ASP A 82 0.60 -8.76 -12.07
CA ASP A 82 0.48 -9.41 -10.76
C ASP A 82 1.21 -10.77 -10.73
N THR A 83 1.14 -11.57 -11.81
CA THR A 83 1.83 -12.87 -11.90
C THR A 83 3.34 -12.67 -11.93
N THR A 84 3.82 -11.76 -12.78
CA THR A 84 5.23 -11.40 -12.89
C THR A 84 5.81 -10.91 -11.57
N ILE A 85 5.15 -9.98 -10.89
CA ILE A 85 5.60 -9.43 -9.60
C ILE A 85 5.57 -10.50 -8.50
N SER A 86 4.59 -11.38 -8.50
CA SER A 86 4.52 -12.49 -7.54
C SER A 86 5.70 -13.43 -7.70
N ILE A 87 6.00 -13.86 -8.93
CA ILE A 87 7.12 -14.75 -9.24
C ILE A 87 8.46 -14.06 -8.98
N LEU A 88 8.61 -12.79 -9.35
CA LEU A 88 9.81 -12.02 -9.05
C LEU A 88 10.03 -11.89 -7.52
N THR A 89 8.98 -11.71 -6.75
CA THR A 89 9.07 -11.67 -5.28
C THR A 89 9.61 -12.98 -4.72
N ASP A 90 9.08 -14.11 -5.18
CA ASP A 90 9.54 -15.44 -4.75
C ASP A 90 11.02 -15.68 -5.16
N ALA A 91 11.38 -15.26 -6.36
CA ALA A 91 12.76 -15.34 -6.87
C ALA A 91 13.73 -14.53 -5.99
N VAL A 92 13.40 -13.28 -5.70
CA VAL A 92 14.21 -12.41 -4.84
C VAL A 92 14.37 -13.02 -3.45
N MET A 93 13.28 -13.51 -2.86
CA MET A 93 13.34 -14.16 -1.54
C MET A 93 14.18 -15.43 -1.52
N ASP A 94 14.15 -16.23 -2.58
CA ASP A 94 14.98 -17.45 -2.71
C ASP A 94 16.46 -17.08 -2.89
N LEU A 95 16.77 -16.16 -3.81
CA LEU A 95 18.15 -15.69 -4.06
C LEU A 95 18.75 -15.06 -2.80
N MET A 96 17.98 -14.27 -2.05
CA MET A 96 18.40 -13.71 -0.77
C MET A 96 18.73 -14.80 0.26
N LYS A 97 17.90 -15.84 0.39
CA LYS A 97 18.16 -16.99 1.28
C LYS A 97 19.44 -17.73 0.89
N ARG A 98 19.83 -17.69 -0.39
CA ARG A 98 21.06 -18.28 -0.92
C ARG A 98 22.29 -17.37 -0.78
N GLY A 99 22.12 -16.13 -0.28
CA GLY A 99 23.18 -15.14 -0.18
C GLY A 99 23.56 -14.50 -1.53
N GLN A 100 22.65 -14.55 -2.52
CA GLN A 100 22.82 -14.04 -3.89
C GLN A 100 22.14 -12.65 -4.05
N ALA A 101 22.36 -11.75 -3.13
CA ALA A 101 21.73 -10.42 -3.14
C ALA A 101 22.04 -9.60 -4.42
N LYS A 102 23.24 -9.78 -5.00
CA LYS A 102 23.61 -9.09 -6.26
C LYS A 102 22.80 -9.62 -7.44
N ASP A 103 22.66 -10.95 -7.53
CA ASP A 103 21.87 -11.57 -8.59
C ASP A 103 20.38 -11.22 -8.47
N ALA A 104 19.87 -11.14 -7.24
CA ALA A 104 18.52 -10.65 -6.98
C ALA A 104 18.32 -9.20 -7.46
N ALA A 105 19.28 -8.31 -7.22
CA ALA A 105 19.21 -6.92 -7.68
C ALA A 105 19.24 -6.83 -9.22
N ILE A 106 20.10 -7.59 -9.88
CA ILE A 106 20.17 -7.64 -11.34
C ILE A 106 18.85 -8.17 -11.92
N LEU A 107 18.30 -9.25 -11.35
CA LEU A 107 17.05 -9.83 -11.79
C LEU A 107 15.86 -8.86 -11.70
N ILE A 108 15.82 -8.04 -10.67
CA ILE A 108 14.80 -6.99 -10.52
C ILE A 108 14.91 -5.96 -11.64
N ASP A 109 16.13 -5.46 -11.91
CA ASP A 109 16.37 -4.45 -12.93
C ASP A 109 16.06 -4.99 -14.34
N GLU A 110 16.51 -6.22 -14.66
CA GLU A 110 16.19 -6.90 -15.93
C GLU A 110 14.68 -7.13 -16.12
N THR A 111 13.96 -7.47 -15.05
CA THR A 111 12.51 -7.68 -15.12
C THR A 111 11.76 -6.37 -15.34
N GLU A 112 12.14 -5.30 -14.66
CA GLU A 112 11.55 -3.98 -14.86
C GLU A 112 11.77 -3.50 -16.31
N ASP A 113 12.99 -3.61 -16.83
CA ASP A 113 13.30 -3.25 -18.23
C ASP A 113 12.44 -4.05 -19.21
N LYS A 114 12.31 -5.38 -19.02
CA LYS A 114 11.46 -6.23 -19.87
C LYS A 114 9.98 -5.84 -19.81
N THR A 115 9.45 -5.48 -18.64
CA THR A 115 8.06 -5.04 -18.51
C THR A 115 7.84 -3.67 -19.15
N ILE A 116 8.84 -2.78 -19.12
CA ILE A 116 8.83 -1.49 -19.81
C ILE A 116 8.83 -1.71 -21.33
N ASP A 117 9.74 -2.53 -21.83
CA ASP A 117 9.86 -2.82 -23.27
C ASP A 117 8.60 -3.50 -23.82
N ALA A 118 8.04 -4.46 -23.07
CA ALA A 118 6.80 -5.14 -23.44
C ALA A 118 5.57 -4.21 -23.44
N SER A 119 5.64 -3.10 -22.70
CA SER A 119 4.58 -2.08 -22.67
C SER A 119 4.69 -1.05 -23.80
N SER A 120 5.84 -0.97 -24.46
CA SER A 120 6.05 -0.14 -25.63
C SER A 120 5.53 -0.86 -26.89
N VAL A 121 4.27 -0.64 -27.26
CA VAL A 121 3.71 -1.22 -28.49
C VAL A 121 4.23 -0.44 -29.67
N GLU A 122 4.96 -1.10 -30.58
CA GLU A 122 5.27 -0.56 -31.91
C GLU A 122 3.96 -0.47 -32.72
N TYR A 123 3.64 0.72 -33.20
CA TYR A 123 2.52 0.94 -34.11
C TYR A 123 2.88 0.40 -35.49
N GLU A 124 2.19 -0.63 -35.99
CA GLU A 124 2.10 -0.87 -37.41
C GLU A 124 1.21 0.21 -38.05
N GLU A 125 1.78 0.97 -38.96
CA GLU A 125 1.04 1.96 -39.75
C GLU A 125 -0.09 1.27 -40.54
N GLY A 126 -1.34 1.48 -40.17
CA GLY A 126 -2.43 1.07 -41.05
C GLY A 126 -3.85 1.09 -40.52
N GLU A 127 -4.10 0.91 -39.25
CA GLU A 127 -5.46 0.99 -38.69
C GLU A 127 -5.48 1.66 -37.30
N TYR A 128 -6.45 2.60 -37.15
CA TYR A 128 -6.63 3.39 -35.93
C TYR A 128 -7.01 2.53 -34.72
N CYS A 129 -6.03 1.99 -34.03
CA CYS A 129 -6.20 1.46 -32.68
C CYS A 129 -5.06 1.98 -31.82
N GLU A 130 -5.29 3.02 -31.03
CA GLU A 130 -4.40 3.40 -29.94
C GLU A 130 -4.58 2.40 -28.82
N ILE A 131 -3.64 1.44 -28.71
CA ILE A 131 -3.58 0.55 -27.55
C ILE A 131 -2.79 1.28 -26.49
N TYR A 132 -3.46 1.86 -25.53
CA TYR A 132 -2.82 2.37 -24.31
C TYR A 132 -2.57 1.20 -23.38
N VAL A 133 -1.31 0.85 -23.18
CA VAL A 133 -0.90 -0.07 -22.13
C VAL A 133 -0.78 0.75 -20.85
N GLU A 134 -1.80 0.73 -20.01
CA GLU A 134 -1.69 1.32 -18.69
C GLU A 134 -0.84 0.41 -17.79
N TYR A 135 0.19 1.00 -17.20
CA TYR A 135 1.03 0.36 -16.21
C TYR A 135 0.24 0.15 -14.91
N ASN A 136 -0.18 -1.08 -14.64
CA ASN A 136 -0.66 -1.46 -13.30
C ASN A 136 0.46 -1.98 -12.38
N CYS A 137 1.69 -2.04 -12.88
CA CYS A 137 2.84 -2.27 -12.03
C CYS A 137 3.29 -0.93 -11.45
N SER A 138 3.06 -0.74 -10.17
CA SER A 138 3.58 0.43 -9.48
C SER A 138 5.11 0.36 -9.48
N PRO A 139 5.85 1.39 -9.92
CA PRO A 139 7.30 1.48 -9.72
C PRO A 139 7.71 1.20 -8.25
N GLU A 140 6.78 1.40 -7.33
CA GLU A 140 6.90 1.09 -5.91
C GLU A 140 7.17 -0.39 -5.63
N ASP A 141 6.68 -1.32 -6.46
CA ASP A 141 6.87 -2.76 -6.22
C ASP A 141 8.30 -3.19 -6.54
N PHE A 142 8.88 -2.70 -7.64
CA PHE A 142 10.29 -2.91 -7.96
C PHE A 142 11.21 -2.25 -6.93
N ASP A 143 10.90 -1.02 -6.48
CA ASP A 143 11.67 -0.33 -5.46
C ASP A 143 11.66 -1.09 -4.12
N LYS A 144 10.54 -1.70 -3.73
CA LYS A 144 10.44 -2.57 -2.54
C LYS A 144 11.36 -3.77 -2.65
N LEU A 145 11.36 -4.43 -3.80
CA LEU A 145 12.20 -5.59 -4.05
C LEU A 145 13.69 -5.22 -4.09
N ARG A 146 14.05 -4.10 -4.73
CA ARG A 146 15.42 -3.56 -4.71
C ARG A 146 15.92 -3.31 -3.30
N TYR A 147 15.06 -2.73 -2.46
CA TYR A 147 15.39 -2.50 -1.06
C TYR A 147 15.62 -3.82 -0.31
N LEU A 148 14.76 -4.82 -0.55
CA LEU A 148 14.89 -6.16 0.02
C LEU A 148 16.21 -6.81 -0.42
N ALA A 149 16.53 -6.80 -1.71
CA ALA A 149 17.74 -7.40 -2.27
C ALA A 149 19.03 -6.79 -1.69
N ARG A 150 18.99 -5.50 -1.33
CA ARG A 150 20.13 -4.78 -0.71
C ARG A 150 20.17 -4.91 0.81
N SER A 151 19.21 -5.56 1.43
CA SER A 151 19.05 -5.61 2.90
C SER A 151 20.23 -6.30 3.62
N GLU A 152 20.93 -7.21 2.98
CA GLU A 152 22.09 -7.93 3.53
C GLU A 152 23.43 -7.22 3.27
N ASP A 153 23.50 -6.36 2.28
CA ASP A 153 24.67 -5.53 2.00
C ASP A 153 24.48 -4.14 2.61
N LYS A 154 25.16 -3.90 3.74
CA LYS A 154 25.04 -2.65 4.50
C LYS A 154 25.45 -1.40 3.70
N GLU A 155 26.46 -1.51 2.83
CA GLU A 155 26.93 -0.37 2.03
C GLU A 155 25.95 -0.09 0.89
N ALA A 156 25.51 -1.10 0.12
CA ALA A 156 24.54 -0.95 -0.94
C ALA A 156 23.18 -0.45 -0.40
N ARG A 157 22.76 -0.95 0.77
CA ARG A 157 21.56 -0.47 1.46
C ARG A 157 21.65 0.98 1.86
N LYS A 158 22.80 1.41 2.41
CA LYS A 158 23.04 2.80 2.81
C LYS A 158 23.05 3.73 1.59
N GLU A 159 23.70 3.34 0.53
CA GLU A 159 23.75 4.12 -0.72
C GLU A 159 22.34 4.32 -1.29
N PHE A 160 21.59 3.26 -1.47
CA PHE A 160 20.20 3.32 -1.93
C PHE A 160 19.32 4.20 -1.04
N PHE A 161 19.50 4.10 0.27
CA PHE A 161 18.77 4.92 1.24
C PHE A 161 19.10 6.41 1.09
N GLU A 162 20.38 6.76 0.88
CA GLU A 162 20.79 8.15 0.66
C GLU A 162 20.27 8.70 -0.67
N ASP A 163 20.19 7.90 -1.71
CA ASP A 163 19.63 8.31 -2.99
C ASP A 163 18.13 8.58 -2.89
N CYS A 164 17.37 7.69 -2.25
CA CYS A 164 15.97 7.96 -1.95
C CYS A 164 15.77 9.23 -1.10
N ARG A 165 16.67 9.53 -0.17
CA ARG A 165 16.63 10.78 0.60
C ARG A 165 16.87 12.02 -0.26
N LYS A 166 17.80 11.94 -1.21
CA LYS A 166 18.05 13.05 -2.16
C LYS A 166 16.82 13.31 -3.01
N GLU A 167 16.24 12.27 -3.59
CA GLU A 167 15.01 12.36 -4.38
C GLU A 167 13.84 12.93 -3.58
N ALA A 168 13.63 12.43 -2.34
CA ALA A 168 12.62 12.99 -1.46
C ALA A 168 12.86 14.47 -1.15
N ALA A 169 14.10 14.93 -1.06
CA ALA A 169 14.42 16.34 -0.86
C ALA A 169 14.12 17.22 -2.08
N GLU A 170 14.07 16.63 -3.28
CA GLU A 170 13.74 17.26 -4.55
C GLU A 170 12.24 17.25 -4.88
N GLY A 171 11.46 16.46 -4.17
CA GLY A 171 10.00 16.40 -4.33
C GLY A 171 9.48 15.03 -4.77
N ASN A 172 10.37 14.08 -5.03
CA ASN A 172 10.04 12.73 -5.47
C ASN A 172 10.05 11.78 -4.26
N LEU A 173 8.87 11.56 -3.68
CA LEU A 173 8.69 10.57 -2.63
C LEU A 173 8.58 9.19 -3.27
N LYS A 174 9.58 8.33 -3.03
CA LYS A 174 9.45 6.91 -3.31
C LYS A 174 8.83 6.19 -2.12
N ASP A 175 7.93 5.26 -2.37
CA ASP A 175 7.16 4.56 -1.31
C ASP A 175 7.90 3.36 -0.71
N VAL A 176 9.23 3.38 -0.76
CA VAL A 176 10.17 2.32 -0.33
C VAL A 176 10.14 2.06 1.19
N TRP A 177 9.30 2.75 1.94
CA TRP A 177 9.41 2.88 3.39
C TRP A 177 8.37 2.07 4.14
N LEU A 178 8.12 0.87 3.67
CA LEU A 178 7.18 -0.01 4.36
C LEU A 178 7.78 -0.53 5.66
N LYS A 179 6.94 -0.54 6.69
CA LYS A 179 7.28 -1.02 8.04
C LYS A 179 8.02 -2.37 8.06
N ASN A 180 7.73 -3.24 7.09
CA ASN A 180 8.29 -4.58 7.01
C ASN A 180 9.71 -4.63 6.44
N TYR A 181 10.18 -3.57 5.77
CA TYR A 181 11.45 -3.54 5.05
C TYR A 181 12.47 -2.55 5.65
N THR A 182 12.02 -1.60 6.49
CA THR A 182 12.89 -0.58 7.07
C THR A 182 13.07 -0.73 8.57
N SER A 183 14.27 -0.47 9.06
CA SER A 183 14.52 -0.41 10.49
C SER A 183 13.87 0.82 11.14
N PRO A 184 13.62 0.82 12.47
CA PRO A 184 13.12 2.01 13.16
C PRO A 184 14.04 3.22 13.00
N GLU A 185 15.35 3.02 12.93
CA GLU A 185 16.36 4.07 12.73
C GLU A 185 16.21 4.70 11.34
N GLU A 186 16.08 3.88 10.31
CA GLU A 186 15.87 4.34 8.93
C GLU A 186 14.56 5.11 8.80
N ARG A 187 13.47 4.61 9.40
CA ARG A 187 12.19 5.33 9.43
C ARG A 187 12.27 6.66 10.17
N THR A 188 13.08 6.74 11.24
CA THR A 188 13.32 7.98 11.97
C THR A 188 14.03 9.02 11.10
N ILE A 189 15.07 8.61 10.37
CA ILE A 189 15.80 9.49 9.45
C ILE A 189 14.88 9.98 8.32
N GLN A 190 14.03 9.11 7.78
CA GLN A 190 13.04 9.47 6.78
C GLN A 190 12.02 10.46 7.28
N LEU A 191 11.46 10.20 8.44
CA LEU A 191 10.55 11.14 9.08
C LEU A 191 11.19 12.53 9.19
N GLN A 192 12.45 12.60 9.62
CA GLN A 192 13.20 13.86 9.69
C GLN A 192 13.33 14.52 8.31
N THR A 193 13.60 13.75 7.26
CA THR A 193 13.69 14.25 5.89
C THR A 193 12.35 14.82 5.43
N VAL A 194 11.27 14.06 5.57
CA VAL A 194 9.91 14.50 5.19
C VAL A 194 9.45 15.73 5.96
N LEU A 195 9.66 15.75 7.29
CA LEU A 195 9.32 16.91 8.13
C LEU A 195 10.14 18.16 7.78
N SER A 196 11.42 17.98 7.39
CA SER A 196 12.26 19.07 6.92
C SER A 196 11.73 19.68 5.62
N CYS A 197 11.29 18.86 4.67
CA CYS A 197 10.68 19.31 3.42
C CYS A 197 9.36 20.05 3.67
N ILE A 198 8.48 19.51 4.52
CA ILE A 198 7.25 20.19 4.93
C ILE A 198 7.55 21.57 5.54
N LYS A 199 8.50 21.64 6.47
CA LYS A 199 8.93 22.90 7.11
C LYS A 199 9.48 23.89 6.09
N LYS A 200 10.31 23.42 5.15
CA LYS A 200 10.89 24.25 4.08
C LYS A 200 9.83 24.81 3.15
N SER A 201 8.83 24.03 2.79
CA SER A 201 7.68 24.47 1.98
C SER A 201 6.87 25.53 2.70
N LYS A 202 6.49 25.29 3.97
CA LYS A 202 5.77 26.27 4.79
C LYS A 202 6.55 27.58 4.97
N SER A 203 7.86 27.53 5.24
CA SER A 203 8.69 28.72 5.41
C SER A 203 8.78 29.59 4.16
N LYS A 204 8.74 28.94 2.98
CA LYS A 204 8.76 29.60 1.67
C LYS A 204 7.37 29.94 1.14
N ARG A 205 6.31 29.69 1.92
CA ARG A 205 4.90 29.84 1.50
C ARG A 205 4.59 29.10 0.20
N LYS A 206 5.25 27.95 -0.02
CA LYS A 206 4.99 27.05 -1.15
C LYS A 206 4.01 25.94 -0.72
N PRO A 207 3.23 25.38 -1.63
CA PRO A 207 2.42 24.21 -1.31
C PRO A 207 3.32 23.07 -0.83
N ILE A 208 2.83 22.30 0.13
CA ILE A 208 3.51 21.08 0.57
C ILE A 208 3.38 20.07 -0.59
N PRO A 209 4.45 19.41 -1.02
CA PRO A 209 4.37 18.44 -2.09
C PRO A 209 3.38 17.32 -1.74
N TYR A 210 2.70 16.80 -2.78
CA TYR A 210 1.70 15.75 -2.61
C TYR A 210 2.28 14.54 -1.86
N GLY A 211 1.48 13.95 -0.97
CA GLY A 211 1.86 12.76 -0.23
C GLY A 211 2.74 12.97 1.01
N TYR A 212 3.41 14.12 1.16
CA TYR A 212 4.34 14.32 2.30
C TYR A 212 3.64 14.33 3.66
N LEU A 213 2.43 14.90 3.77
CA LEU A 213 1.67 14.87 5.01
C LEU A 213 1.22 13.44 5.35
N LYS A 214 0.74 12.71 4.34
CA LYS A 214 0.38 11.29 4.46
C LYS A 214 1.59 10.47 4.92
N LYS A 215 2.74 10.63 4.27
CA LYS A 215 3.95 9.87 4.59
C LYS A 215 4.49 10.17 5.99
N ALA A 216 4.49 11.44 6.41
CA ALA A 216 4.86 11.80 7.78
C ALA A 216 3.94 11.13 8.81
N PHE A 217 2.63 11.12 8.55
CA PHE A 217 1.65 10.44 9.39
C PHE A 217 1.95 8.94 9.49
N GLU A 218 2.11 8.25 8.37
CA GLU A 218 2.41 6.81 8.31
C GLU A 218 3.71 6.45 9.03
N LEU A 219 4.76 7.25 8.87
CA LEU A 219 6.02 7.06 9.58
C LEU A 219 5.87 7.24 11.08
N LEU A 220 5.12 8.26 11.54
CA LEU A 220 4.85 8.48 12.96
C LEU A 220 4.05 7.32 13.56
N VAL A 221 3.05 6.81 12.86
CA VAL A 221 2.29 5.61 13.25
C VAL A 221 3.20 4.38 13.31
N SER A 222 4.03 4.17 12.29
CA SER A 222 4.93 3.01 12.22
C SER A 222 6.02 2.99 13.29
N LEU A 223 6.35 4.16 13.85
CA LEU A 223 7.30 4.34 14.96
C LEU A 223 6.61 4.31 16.34
N ASP A 224 5.30 4.08 16.40
CA ASP A 224 4.47 4.22 17.62
C ASP A 224 4.71 5.56 18.38
N ASN A 225 5.02 6.61 17.63
CA ASN A 225 5.26 7.93 18.20
C ASN A 225 3.96 8.72 18.38
N ARG A 226 3.13 8.30 19.33
CA ARG A 226 1.80 8.88 19.61
C ARG A 226 1.86 10.38 19.91
N LYS A 227 2.85 10.82 20.69
CA LYS A 227 3.02 12.24 21.01
C LYS A 227 3.35 13.05 19.75
N GLY A 228 4.35 12.60 19.00
CA GLY A 228 4.74 13.25 17.75
C GLY A 228 3.62 13.27 16.72
N LEU A 229 2.78 12.22 16.67
CA LEU A 229 1.63 12.14 15.79
C LEU A 229 0.58 13.21 16.11
N LYS A 230 0.24 13.39 17.39
CA LYS A 230 -0.70 14.42 17.82
C LYS A 230 -0.16 15.84 17.57
N GLU A 231 1.09 16.10 17.92
CA GLU A 231 1.73 17.39 17.64
C GLU A 231 1.83 17.71 16.14
N PHE A 232 2.08 16.69 15.33
CA PHE A 232 2.12 16.82 13.86
C PHE A 232 0.73 17.13 13.31
N PHE A 233 -0.30 16.40 13.78
CA PHE A 233 -1.68 16.64 13.39
C PHE A 233 -2.14 18.06 13.75
N GLU A 234 -1.93 18.53 14.97
CA GLU A 234 -2.33 19.86 15.40
C GLU A 234 -1.72 20.98 14.52
N LYS A 235 -0.50 20.80 14.04
CA LYS A 235 0.18 21.74 13.13
C LYS A 235 -0.34 21.69 11.68
N ASN A 236 -1.10 20.67 11.32
CA ASN A 236 -1.57 20.42 9.96
C ASN A 236 -3.06 20.05 9.89
N SER A 237 -3.83 20.36 10.94
CA SER A 237 -5.24 19.98 11.11
C SER A 237 -6.20 20.57 10.05
N THR A 238 -5.73 21.53 9.25
CA THR A 238 -6.48 22.06 8.10
C THR A 238 -6.56 21.11 6.91
N ASP A 239 -5.66 20.12 6.85
CA ASP A 239 -5.67 19.11 5.80
C ASP A 239 -6.76 18.08 6.08
N ARG A 240 -7.66 17.88 5.10
CA ARG A 240 -8.83 17.01 5.25
C ARG A 240 -8.44 15.54 5.34
N ASP A 241 -7.57 15.07 4.44
CA ASP A 241 -7.14 13.67 4.43
C ASP A 241 -6.43 13.30 5.71
N LEU A 242 -5.63 14.23 6.24
CA LEU A 242 -4.95 14.02 7.52
C LEU A 242 -5.94 13.92 8.69
N ARG A 243 -7.03 14.71 8.68
CA ARG A 243 -8.09 14.61 9.70
C ARG A 243 -8.77 13.24 9.66
N GLU A 244 -9.19 12.79 8.48
CA GLU A 244 -9.85 11.50 8.32
C GLU A 244 -8.94 10.34 8.80
N ARG A 245 -7.65 10.38 8.46
CA ARG A 245 -6.66 9.40 8.94
C ARG A 245 -6.46 9.44 10.45
N MET A 246 -6.40 10.63 11.02
CA MET A 246 -6.23 10.81 12.47
C MET A 246 -7.45 10.30 13.25
N VAL A 247 -8.67 10.59 12.78
CA VAL A 247 -9.90 10.06 13.38
C VAL A 247 -9.89 8.53 13.34
N LYS A 248 -9.60 7.94 12.16
CA LYS A 248 -9.51 6.48 12.01
C LYS A 248 -8.50 5.89 12.99
N TRP A 249 -7.29 6.45 13.03
CA TRP A 249 -6.24 6.00 13.95
C TRP A 249 -6.67 6.08 15.43
N CYS A 250 -7.34 7.17 15.84
CA CYS A 250 -7.85 7.34 17.18
C CYS A 250 -8.88 6.25 17.56
N LEU A 251 -9.80 5.93 16.63
CA LEU A 251 -10.82 4.90 16.87
C LEU A 251 -10.19 3.51 16.99
N GLU A 252 -9.21 3.19 16.15
CA GLU A 252 -8.45 1.93 16.20
C GLU A 252 -7.66 1.78 17.52
N HIS A 253 -7.18 2.90 18.08
CA HIS A 253 -6.36 2.91 19.29
C HIS A 253 -7.14 3.27 20.57
N LYS A 254 -8.49 3.28 20.50
CA LYS A 254 -9.39 3.55 21.64
C LYS A 254 -9.22 4.96 22.23
N GLU A 255 -8.83 5.93 21.39
CA GLU A 255 -8.70 7.34 21.77
C GLU A 255 -9.94 8.13 21.35
N GLU A 256 -11.13 7.63 21.73
CA GLU A 256 -12.41 8.20 21.30
C GLU A 256 -12.59 9.68 21.70
N ASP A 257 -12.06 10.10 22.84
CA ASP A 257 -12.15 11.51 23.27
C ASP A 257 -11.42 12.45 22.30
N TYR A 258 -10.27 12.01 21.80
CA TYR A 258 -9.52 12.81 20.84
C TYR A 258 -10.17 12.79 19.45
N ALA A 259 -10.70 11.63 19.02
CA ALA A 259 -11.50 11.55 17.79
C ALA A 259 -12.72 12.46 17.83
N GLN A 260 -13.46 12.46 18.95
CA GLN A 260 -14.61 13.33 19.18
C GLN A 260 -14.24 14.80 19.07
N LYS A 261 -13.12 15.23 19.71
CA LYS A 261 -12.63 16.61 19.61
C LYS A 261 -12.38 17.03 18.17
N ILE A 262 -11.70 16.19 17.39
CA ILE A 262 -11.41 16.46 15.97
C ILE A 262 -12.69 16.59 15.15
N LEU A 263 -13.62 15.66 15.35
CA LEU A 263 -14.89 15.62 14.61
C LEU A 263 -15.79 16.81 14.98
N LEU A 264 -15.85 17.21 16.26
CA LEU A 264 -16.59 18.39 16.68
C LEU A 264 -16.05 19.66 16.03
N GLU A 265 -14.72 19.80 15.97
CA GLU A 265 -14.09 20.94 15.31
C GLU A 265 -14.35 20.92 13.79
N ASP A 266 -14.27 19.76 13.16
CA ASP A 266 -14.53 19.59 11.72
C ASP A 266 -15.96 19.95 11.38
N VAL A 267 -16.93 19.40 12.10
CA VAL A 267 -18.37 19.65 11.90
C VAL A 267 -18.73 21.13 12.11
N ARG A 268 -18.17 21.79 13.12
CA ARG A 268 -18.39 23.24 13.38
C ARG A 268 -17.82 24.12 12.26
N ASN A 269 -16.80 23.66 11.57
CA ASN A 269 -16.18 24.34 10.43
C ASN A 269 -16.78 23.92 9.07
N GLY A 270 -17.96 23.32 9.05
CA GLY A 270 -18.62 22.90 7.81
C GLY A 270 -18.09 21.58 7.25
N GLY A 271 -17.65 20.67 8.12
CA GLY A 271 -17.10 19.36 7.77
C GLY A 271 -18.06 18.45 7.03
N SER A 272 -17.56 17.30 6.59
CA SER A 272 -18.29 16.35 5.76
C SER A 272 -19.46 15.68 6.50
N ILE A 273 -20.42 15.16 5.73
CA ILE A 273 -21.50 14.33 6.28
C ILE A 273 -20.92 13.10 6.98
N GLN A 274 -19.86 12.50 6.44
CA GLN A 274 -19.16 11.36 7.04
C GLN A 274 -18.60 11.70 8.44
N SER A 275 -17.99 12.89 8.59
CA SER A 275 -17.51 13.35 9.90
C SER A 275 -18.64 13.49 10.92
N SER A 276 -19.78 13.99 10.48
CA SER A 276 -20.99 14.09 11.29
C SER A 276 -21.54 12.71 11.69
N ASP A 277 -21.59 11.77 10.75
CA ASP A 277 -22.07 10.40 11.02
C ASP A 277 -21.17 9.67 12.04
N GLU A 278 -19.84 9.83 11.93
CA GLU A 278 -18.91 9.26 12.91
C GLU A 278 -19.04 9.95 14.28
N LEU A 279 -19.22 11.27 14.30
CA LEU A 279 -19.47 12.00 15.53
C LEU A 279 -20.74 11.52 16.24
N ILE A 280 -21.85 11.38 15.52
CA ILE A 280 -23.12 10.89 16.06
C ILE A 280 -22.94 9.49 16.67
N LYS A 281 -22.21 8.58 16.01
CA LYS A 281 -21.91 7.25 16.54
C LYS A 281 -21.16 7.31 17.88
N ILE A 282 -20.15 8.17 17.98
CA ILE A 282 -19.37 8.36 19.22
C ILE A 282 -20.27 8.92 20.33
N LEU A 283 -21.04 9.99 20.04
CA LEU A 283 -21.91 10.65 21.00
C LEU A 283 -22.99 9.71 21.55
N ARG A 284 -23.56 8.84 20.69
CA ARG A 284 -24.51 7.80 21.12
C ARG A 284 -23.84 6.79 22.08
N ARG A 285 -22.66 6.30 21.75
CA ARG A 285 -21.92 5.34 22.61
C ARG A 285 -21.57 5.93 23.97
N LYS A 286 -21.19 7.21 24.00
CA LYS A 286 -20.82 7.94 25.22
C LYS A 286 -22.02 8.49 25.97
N ASN A 287 -23.23 8.37 25.43
CA ASN A 287 -24.48 8.94 25.97
C ASN A 287 -24.40 10.47 26.23
N GLU A 288 -23.69 11.18 25.37
CA GLU A 288 -23.54 12.64 25.43
C GLU A 288 -24.74 13.36 24.79
N ARG A 289 -25.87 13.38 25.49
CA ARG A 289 -27.17 13.79 24.97
C ARG A 289 -27.22 15.22 24.46
N ASP A 290 -26.55 16.15 25.11
CA ASP A 290 -26.58 17.55 24.70
C ASP A 290 -25.86 17.79 23.38
N LEU A 291 -24.66 17.23 23.21
CA LEU A 291 -23.93 17.33 21.96
C LEU A 291 -24.61 16.55 20.83
N LEU A 292 -25.17 15.37 21.16
CA LEU A 292 -25.96 14.60 20.20
C LEU A 292 -27.16 15.39 19.69
N LYS A 293 -27.91 16.04 20.59
CA LYS A 293 -29.04 16.89 20.25
C LYS A 293 -28.59 18.05 19.34
N GLU A 294 -27.48 18.72 19.68
CA GLU A 294 -26.92 19.84 18.89
C GLU A 294 -26.63 19.40 17.46
N GLU A 295 -25.94 18.26 17.30
CA GLU A 295 -25.56 17.75 15.98
C GLU A 295 -26.74 17.23 15.15
N LEU A 296 -27.67 16.52 15.77
CA LEU A 296 -28.89 16.09 15.09
C LEU A 296 -29.75 17.28 14.63
N LEU A 297 -29.87 18.36 15.46
CA LEU A 297 -30.54 19.58 15.06
C LEU A 297 -29.89 20.24 13.86
N ARG A 298 -28.55 20.34 13.87
CA ARG A 298 -27.79 20.89 12.75
C ARG A 298 -28.04 20.09 11.45
N ARG A 299 -28.01 18.77 11.53
CA ARG A 299 -28.25 17.88 10.37
C ARG A 299 -29.64 18.07 9.78
N VAL A 300 -30.62 18.24 10.62
CA VAL A 300 -32.03 18.46 10.19
C VAL A 300 -32.23 19.89 9.65
N GLN A 301 -31.70 20.90 10.33
CA GLN A 301 -31.86 22.30 9.93
C GLN A 301 -31.12 22.62 8.62
N ASP A 302 -29.91 22.10 8.45
CA ASP A 302 -29.12 22.35 7.27
C ASP A 302 -29.47 21.38 6.12
N ASN A 303 -30.47 20.52 6.28
CA ASN A 303 -30.92 19.50 5.31
C ASN A 303 -29.76 18.61 4.81
N LEU A 304 -28.85 18.24 5.70
CA LEU A 304 -27.67 17.43 5.41
C LEU A 304 -28.01 15.93 5.48
N LYS A 305 -28.82 15.44 4.55
CA LYS A 305 -29.30 14.03 4.47
C LYS A 305 -29.80 13.52 5.84
N PRO A 306 -30.82 14.15 6.46
CA PRO A 306 -31.32 13.66 7.74
C PRO A 306 -32.02 12.31 7.55
N GLU A 307 -31.67 11.34 8.42
CA GLU A 307 -32.33 10.04 8.47
C GLU A 307 -33.60 10.13 9.34
N PHE A 308 -34.57 9.25 9.09
CA PHE A 308 -35.80 9.18 9.90
C PHE A 308 -35.49 8.95 11.39
N THR A 309 -34.45 8.18 11.67
CA THR A 309 -33.98 7.91 13.04
C THR A 309 -33.58 9.18 13.78
N PHE A 310 -33.05 10.21 13.10
CA PHE A 310 -32.69 11.49 13.72
C PHE A 310 -33.92 12.24 14.26
N PHE A 311 -35.02 12.19 13.53
CA PHE A 311 -36.28 12.80 14.00
C PHE A 311 -36.83 12.07 15.22
N SER A 312 -36.76 10.76 15.26
CA SER A 312 -37.21 9.96 16.41
C SER A 312 -36.38 10.28 17.66
N GLU A 313 -35.07 10.34 17.53
CA GLU A 313 -34.18 10.70 18.64
C GLU A 313 -34.37 12.15 19.09
N LEU A 314 -34.51 13.08 18.15
CA LEU A 314 -34.76 14.49 18.50
C LEU A 314 -36.07 14.70 19.26
N ARG A 315 -37.09 13.91 18.93
CA ARG A 315 -38.37 13.93 19.64
C ARG A 315 -38.21 13.55 21.13
N GLU A 316 -37.33 12.61 21.42
CA GLU A 316 -37.02 12.17 22.80
C GLU A 316 -36.11 13.17 23.55
N LEU A 317 -35.26 13.90 22.81
CA LEU A 317 -34.27 14.83 23.39
C LEU A 317 -34.79 16.25 23.54
N LEU A 318 -35.87 16.64 22.81
CA LEU A 318 -36.35 18.01 22.75
C LEU A 318 -37.63 18.21 23.56
N PRO A 319 -37.76 19.40 24.25
CA PRO A 319 -39.06 19.83 24.76
C PRO A 319 -40.08 19.98 23.62
N GLU A 320 -41.36 19.75 23.94
CA GLU A 320 -42.47 19.76 22.97
C GLU A 320 -42.53 21.05 22.12
N ALA A 321 -42.26 22.21 22.70
CA ALA A 321 -42.26 23.49 21.98
C ALA A 321 -41.13 23.55 20.92
N GLN A 322 -39.92 23.06 21.23
CA GLN A 322 -38.80 23.02 20.30
C GLN A 322 -39.02 21.96 19.22
N TRP A 323 -39.59 20.81 19.58
CA TRP A 323 -39.92 19.78 18.63
C TRP A 323 -40.90 20.27 17.53
N LYS A 324 -41.97 20.99 17.91
CA LYS A 324 -42.89 21.59 16.94
C LYS A 324 -42.19 22.54 15.96
N SER A 325 -41.21 23.30 16.42
CA SER A 325 -40.41 24.18 15.57
C SER A 325 -39.56 23.38 14.57
N VAL A 326 -38.93 22.27 14.98
CA VAL A 326 -38.13 21.40 14.11
C VAL A 326 -39.00 20.78 13.03
N VAL A 327 -40.17 20.27 13.38
CA VAL A 327 -41.14 19.71 12.44
C VAL A 327 -41.60 20.74 11.41
N ALA A 328 -41.89 21.96 11.82
CA ALA A 328 -42.32 23.03 10.93
C ALA A 328 -41.23 23.36 9.88
N VAL A 329 -39.97 23.46 10.30
CA VAL A 329 -38.84 23.75 9.40
C VAL A 329 -38.61 22.57 8.42
N SER A 330 -38.64 21.34 8.91
CA SER A 330 -38.46 20.16 8.07
C SER A 330 -39.58 20.00 7.03
N TYR A 331 -40.79 20.35 7.36
CA TYR A 331 -41.94 20.30 6.46
C TYR A 331 -41.77 21.28 5.29
N THR A 332 -41.22 22.47 5.55
CA THR A 332 -40.94 23.45 4.49
C THR A 332 -39.87 23.00 3.53
N HIS A 333 -38.85 22.28 4.01
CA HIS A 333 -37.77 21.71 3.14
C HIS A 333 -38.22 20.51 2.32
N LEU A 334 -39.17 19.71 2.83
CA LEU A 334 -39.70 18.52 2.12
C LEU A 334 -40.77 18.87 1.08
N THR A 335 -41.42 20.01 1.17
CA THR A 335 -42.57 20.40 0.33
C THR A 335 -42.24 21.44 -0.73
N LEU A 336 -41.07 22.05 -0.71
CA LEU A 336 -40.65 22.95 -1.79
C LEU A 336 -40.02 22.15 -2.93
N PRO A 337 -40.53 22.24 -4.16
CA PRO A 337 -39.88 21.65 -5.32
C PRO A 337 -38.53 22.34 -5.53
N THR A 338 -37.48 21.53 -5.61
CA THR A 338 -36.13 21.98 -6.02
C THR A 338 -36.08 22.26 -7.51
#